data_9df42bee04a9a618f7eed66f0172d923
#
_entry.id   9df42bee04a9a618f7eed66f0172d923
#
_cell.length_a   1.000
_cell.length_b   1.000
_cell.length_c   1.000
_cell.angle_alpha   90.00
_cell.angle_beta   90.00
_cell.angle_gamma   90.00
#
_symmetry.space_group_name_H-M   'P 1'
#
loop_
_entity.id
_entity.type
_entity.pdbx_description
1 polymer ?
#
loop_
_entity_poly.entity_id
_entity_poly.type
_entity_poly.pdbx_seq_one_letter_code
_entity_poly.pdbx_strand_id
1 'polypeptide(L)'
;MTIDDFVKMTKGLNAGKDLDREFLVLIYETVEKEPFTLTEDEDAKLKLEGAQANSFKRKQDLFVKEAQGFVKKGVAMIKQQKSGGSGTSNQQFILANDTEPIRPMFENTWSANLAVFSVLLEESDDQKITELCIEGFMHAIKISGFYNMNTERDAFVSSLSKFTQITTSSSSVVREIKEKNLECIRALLNLATYDGNYLRSSWYYVLDCISKIDFMHVMGTGARRDADFFNASKRQMTKGANANMQRKLERE
;
A
#
# COMPACT_ATOMS: atom_id res chain seq x y z
N MET A 1 -27.37 27.10 -8.54
CA MET A 1 -28.12 26.59 -7.37
C MET A 1 -28.28 27.76 -6.41
N THR A 2 -29.49 28.04 -5.92
CA THR A 2 -29.69 29.11 -4.95
C THR A 2 -29.51 28.59 -3.52
N ILE A 3 -29.29 29.52 -2.55
CA ILE A 3 -29.19 29.16 -1.12
C ILE A 3 -30.45 28.41 -0.66
N ASP A 4 -31.63 28.83 -1.11
CA ASP A 4 -32.88 28.17 -0.74
C ASP A 4 -33.02 26.75 -1.33
N ASP A 5 -32.44 26.49 -2.50
CA ASP A 5 -32.40 25.16 -3.08
C ASP A 5 -31.45 24.27 -2.29
N PHE A 6 -30.30 24.79 -1.86
CA PHE A 6 -29.35 24.08 -1.02
C PHE A 6 -29.95 23.68 0.33
N VAL A 7 -30.64 24.62 1.00
CA VAL A 7 -31.35 24.36 2.26
C VAL A 7 -32.46 23.32 2.09
N LYS A 8 -33.17 23.31 0.95
CA LYS A 8 -34.16 22.27 0.67
C LYS A 8 -33.55 20.87 0.46
N MET A 9 -32.42 20.82 -0.22
CA MET A 9 -31.72 19.53 -0.48
C MET A 9 -31.11 18.92 0.78
N THR A 10 -30.79 19.74 1.80
CA THR A 10 -30.17 19.29 3.05
C THR A 10 -31.17 18.99 4.16
N LYS A 11 -32.47 18.99 3.87
CA LYS A 11 -33.50 18.60 4.85
C LYS A 11 -33.34 17.18 5.33
N GLY A 12 -33.41 16.98 6.64
CA GLY A 12 -33.34 15.68 7.28
C GLY A 12 -31.95 15.03 7.33
N LEU A 13 -30.88 15.73 6.93
CA LEU A 13 -29.52 15.18 6.89
C LEU A 13 -28.94 14.92 8.30
N ASN A 14 -29.47 15.57 9.33
CA ASN A 14 -29.02 15.37 10.70
C ASN A 14 -29.91 14.33 11.43
N ALA A 15 -29.73 13.06 11.12
CA ALA A 15 -30.50 11.95 11.72
C ALA A 15 -32.03 12.17 11.68
N GLY A 16 -32.54 12.70 10.55
CA GLY A 16 -33.96 13.04 10.33
C GLY A 16 -34.36 14.44 10.82
N LYS A 17 -33.46 15.22 11.39
CA LYS A 17 -33.65 16.62 11.77
C LYS A 17 -33.02 17.56 10.75
N ASP A 18 -33.54 18.77 10.66
CA ASP A 18 -32.94 19.79 9.81
C ASP A 18 -31.70 20.42 10.49
N LEU A 19 -30.71 20.78 9.68
CA LEU A 19 -29.56 21.56 10.13
C LEU A 19 -29.96 23.03 10.25
N ASP A 20 -29.27 23.79 11.11
CA ASP A 20 -29.48 25.18 11.28
C ASP A 20 -29.23 25.95 9.98
N ARG A 21 -30.17 26.86 9.63
CA ARG A 21 -30.11 27.62 8.38
C ARG A 21 -28.87 28.52 8.30
N GLU A 22 -28.46 29.12 9.41
CA GLU A 22 -27.27 29.99 9.44
C GLU A 22 -26.00 29.20 9.14
N PHE A 23 -25.92 27.98 9.66
CA PHE A 23 -24.81 27.05 9.39
C PHE A 23 -24.77 26.63 7.91
N LEU A 24 -25.93 26.34 7.31
CA LEU A 24 -26.04 26.00 5.89
C LEU A 24 -25.66 27.16 4.97
N VAL A 25 -26.04 28.38 5.32
CA VAL A 25 -25.65 29.60 4.59
C VAL A 25 -24.14 29.79 4.64
N LEU A 26 -23.52 29.60 5.81
CA LEU A 26 -22.07 29.70 5.99
C LEU A 26 -21.33 28.69 5.10
N ILE A 27 -21.80 27.43 5.08
CA ILE A 27 -21.23 26.39 4.20
C ILE A 27 -21.36 26.78 2.74
N TYR A 28 -22.54 27.22 2.32
CA TYR A 28 -22.80 27.63 0.93
C TYR A 28 -21.87 28.75 0.49
N GLU A 29 -21.76 29.83 1.28
CA GLU A 29 -20.87 30.94 1.00
C GLU A 29 -19.39 30.56 1.01
N THR A 30 -18.98 29.62 1.87
CA THR A 30 -17.61 29.15 1.93
C THR A 30 -17.26 28.36 0.67
N VAL A 31 -18.16 27.46 0.23
CA VAL A 31 -17.97 26.66 -0.99
C VAL A 31 -18.05 27.52 -2.25
N GLU A 32 -18.85 28.60 -2.23
CA GLU A 32 -18.93 29.56 -3.36
C GLU A 32 -17.63 30.37 -3.51
N LYS A 33 -16.99 30.73 -2.38
CA LYS A 33 -15.71 31.46 -2.37
C LYS A 33 -14.52 30.55 -2.71
N GLU A 34 -14.52 29.34 -2.20
CA GLU A 34 -13.46 28.33 -2.43
C GLU A 34 -14.10 27.01 -2.90
N PRO A 35 -14.44 26.90 -4.20
CA PRO A 35 -15.08 25.69 -4.73
C PRO A 35 -14.13 24.49 -4.63
N PHE A 36 -14.68 23.34 -4.25
CA PHE A 36 -13.94 22.08 -4.30
C PHE A 36 -13.60 21.77 -5.75
N THR A 37 -12.31 21.71 -6.06
CA THR A 37 -11.80 21.21 -7.33
C THR A 37 -11.34 19.78 -7.17
N LEU A 38 -11.88 18.87 -7.97
CA LEU A 38 -11.37 17.51 -8.05
C LEU A 38 -10.08 17.53 -8.88
N THR A 39 -9.10 16.74 -8.46
CA THR A 39 -7.83 16.57 -9.22
C THR A 39 -8.07 16.09 -10.65
N GLU A 40 -9.17 15.36 -10.89
CA GLU A 40 -9.60 14.92 -12.22
C GLU A 40 -10.02 16.08 -13.13
N ASP A 41 -10.62 17.13 -12.60
CA ASP A 41 -11.01 18.33 -13.35
C ASP A 41 -9.78 19.18 -13.72
N GLU A 42 -8.77 19.21 -12.86
CA GLU A 42 -7.49 19.86 -13.15
C GLU A 42 -6.70 19.07 -14.19
N ASP A 43 -6.70 17.73 -14.11
CA ASP A 43 -6.08 16.86 -15.11
C ASP A 43 -6.79 16.94 -16.48
N ALA A 44 -8.11 17.15 -16.50
CA ALA A 44 -8.87 17.36 -17.73
C ALA A 44 -8.55 18.72 -18.37
N LYS A 45 -8.41 19.79 -17.57
CA LYS A 45 -7.95 21.09 -18.06
C LYS A 45 -6.52 21.06 -18.61
N LEU A 46 -5.62 20.34 -17.93
CA LEU A 46 -4.22 20.16 -18.37
C LEU A 46 -4.08 19.36 -19.64
N LYS A 47 -4.98 18.38 -19.88
CA LYS A 47 -5.02 17.62 -21.14
C LYS A 47 -5.47 18.47 -22.33
N LEU A 48 -6.37 19.42 -22.11
CA LEU A 48 -6.82 20.36 -23.12
C LEU A 48 -5.72 21.38 -23.51
N GLU A 49 -4.80 21.71 -22.60
CA GLU A 49 -3.72 22.67 -22.83
C GLU A 49 -2.44 22.08 -23.43
N GLY A 50 -2.42 20.81 -23.80
CA GLY A 50 -1.31 20.16 -24.56
C GLY A 50 0.01 20.00 -23.80
N ALA A 51 0.02 20.14 -22.47
CA ALA A 51 1.23 20.18 -21.66
C ALA A 51 1.51 18.85 -20.92
N GLN A 52 1.58 17.72 -21.64
CA GLN A 52 1.82 16.40 -21.02
C GLN A 52 3.20 16.25 -20.36
N ALA A 53 4.23 16.97 -20.83
CA ALA A 53 5.60 16.82 -20.31
C ALA A 53 5.86 17.52 -18.96
N ASN A 54 5.02 18.47 -18.55
CA ASN A 54 5.21 19.25 -17.31
C ASN A 54 4.22 18.91 -16.18
N SER A 55 3.32 17.95 -16.39
CA SER A 55 2.27 17.60 -15.43
C SER A 55 2.84 17.10 -14.09
N PHE A 56 3.81 16.21 -14.12
CA PHE A 56 4.41 15.66 -12.89
C PHE A 56 5.16 16.73 -12.10
N LYS A 57 5.96 17.56 -12.77
CA LYS A 57 6.71 18.65 -12.12
C LYS A 57 5.76 19.68 -11.50
N ARG A 58 4.68 20.00 -12.18
CA ARG A 58 3.63 20.91 -11.67
C ARG A 58 2.90 20.34 -10.45
N LYS A 59 2.54 19.04 -10.48
CA LYS A 59 1.95 18.36 -9.31
C LYS A 59 2.91 18.36 -8.12
N GLN A 60 4.18 18.12 -8.36
CA GLN A 60 5.22 18.19 -7.34
C GLN A 60 5.39 19.60 -6.77
N ASP A 61 5.41 20.63 -7.62
CA ASP A 61 5.52 22.02 -7.21
C ASP A 61 4.29 22.48 -6.40
N LEU A 62 3.08 22.04 -6.80
CA LEU A 62 1.84 22.31 -6.07
C LEU A 62 1.87 21.62 -4.70
N PHE A 63 2.26 20.35 -4.65
CA PHE A 63 2.38 19.62 -3.38
C PHE A 63 3.39 20.28 -2.44
N VAL A 64 4.56 20.69 -2.94
CA VAL A 64 5.57 21.41 -2.14
C VAL A 64 5.01 22.74 -1.64
N LYS A 65 4.28 23.47 -2.46
CA LYS A 65 3.66 24.74 -2.10
C LYS A 65 2.56 24.58 -1.03
N GLU A 66 1.73 23.56 -1.16
CA GLU A 66 0.72 23.21 -0.15
C GLU A 66 1.35 22.77 1.16
N ALA A 67 2.33 21.85 1.11
CA ALA A 67 3.08 21.41 2.28
C ALA A 67 3.73 22.57 3.03
N GLN A 68 4.35 23.51 2.30
CA GLN A 68 4.89 24.73 2.89
C GLN A 68 3.81 25.62 3.50
N GLY A 69 2.64 25.68 2.87
CA GLY A 69 1.47 26.39 3.39
C GLY A 69 0.99 25.80 4.74
N PHE A 70 0.90 24.49 4.84
CA PHE A 70 0.54 23.80 6.09
C PHE A 70 1.60 24.03 7.19
N VAL A 71 2.89 23.92 6.86
CA VAL A 71 3.97 24.20 7.82
C VAL A 71 3.91 25.65 8.31
N LYS A 72 3.70 26.61 7.43
CA LYS A 72 3.56 28.03 7.82
C LYS A 72 2.35 28.27 8.73
N LYS A 73 1.20 27.67 8.40
CA LYS A 73 -0.01 27.75 9.24
C LYS A 73 0.23 27.10 10.62
N GLY A 74 0.86 25.93 10.67
CA GLY A 74 1.22 25.25 11.92
C GLY A 74 2.17 26.09 12.78
N VAL A 75 3.22 26.64 12.19
CA VAL A 75 4.17 27.54 12.91
C VAL A 75 3.47 28.82 13.40
N ALA A 76 2.57 29.39 12.62
CA ALA A 76 1.80 30.56 13.04
C ALA A 76 0.88 30.24 14.24
N MET A 77 0.20 29.09 14.24
CA MET A 77 -0.62 28.62 15.37
C MET A 77 0.22 28.42 16.64
N ILE A 78 1.39 27.81 16.52
CA ILE A 78 2.32 27.60 17.66
C ILE A 78 2.82 28.96 18.20
N LYS A 79 3.09 29.92 17.34
CA LYS A 79 3.51 31.28 17.76
C LYS A 79 2.38 32.03 18.46
N GLN A 80 1.15 31.92 17.99
CA GLN A 80 -0.03 32.52 18.66
C GLN A 80 -0.24 31.95 20.06
N GLN A 81 -0.03 30.64 20.24
CA GLN A 81 -0.14 30.00 21.56
C GLN A 81 0.94 30.49 22.54
N LYS A 82 2.15 30.80 22.07
CA LYS A 82 3.24 31.33 22.90
C LYS A 82 3.04 32.80 23.33
N SER A 83 2.20 33.56 22.63
CA SER A 83 1.98 34.98 22.92
C SER A 83 0.86 35.27 23.92
N GLY A 84 0.37 34.28 24.67
CA GLY A 84 -0.41 34.52 25.91
C GLY A 84 -1.80 35.13 25.72
N GLY A 85 -2.48 34.91 24.60
CA GLY A 85 -3.87 35.31 24.40
C GLY A 85 -4.83 34.29 25.01
N SER A 86 -5.52 34.69 26.07
CA SER A 86 -6.68 33.97 26.65
C SER A 86 -7.78 33.80 25.61
N GLY A 87 -7.77 32.71 24.88
CA GLY A 87 -8.81 32.35 23.93
C GLY A 87 -9.08 30.86 24.01
N THR A 88 -10.27 30.54 24.39
CA THR A 88 -10.91 29.24 24.57
C THR A 88 -10.77 28.29 23.40
N SER A 89 -9.62 27.66 23.21
CA SER A 89 -9.54 26.35 22.59
C SER A 89 -8.38 25.59 23.19
N ASN A 90 -8.71 24.60 23.99
CA ASN A 90 -7.81 23.72 24.75
C ASN A 90 -7.09 22.72 23.84
N GLN A 91 -6.62 23.14 22.68
CA GLN A 91 -5.72 22.33 21.84
C GLN A 91 -4.27 22.63 22.20
N GLN A 92 -3.86 22.15 23.34
CA GLN A 92 -2.48 22.16 23.75
C GLN A 92 -1.73 21.13 22.86
N PHE A 93 -0.79 21.60 22.03
CA PHE A 93 0.15 20.68 21.37
C PHE A 93 0.99 20.02 22.44
N ILE A 94 0.78 18.73 22.63
CA ILE A 94 1.53 17.91 23.57
C ILE A 94 2.71 17.32 22.81
N LEU A 95 3.92 17.49 23.36
CA LEU A 95 5.09 16.79 22.82
C LEU A 95 4.88 15.29 23.09
N ALA A 96 4.79 14.50 22.03
CA ALA A 96 4.56 13.05 22.15
C ALA A 96 5.87 12.35 22.55
N ASN A 97 6.26 12.51 23.82
CA ASN A 97 7.42 11.81 24.39
C ASN A 97 7.05 10.40 24.87
N ASP A 98 5.77 10.15 25.05
CA ASP A 98 5.26 8.89 25.56
C ASP A 98 4.75 7.99 24.42
N THR A 99 4.77 6.69 24.66
CA THR A 99 4.31 5.69 23.69
C THR A 99 2.78 5.61 23.58
N GLU A 100 2.05 6.19 24.53
CA GLU A 100 0.58 6.15 24.61
C GLU A 100 -0.11 6.78 23.38
N PRO A 101 0.28 7.98 22.88
CA PRO A 101 -0.38 8.60 21.72
C PRO A 101 -0.03 7.94 20.39
N ILE A 102 0.98 7.07 20.31
CA ILE A 102 1.44 6.48 19.02
C ILE A 102 0.34 5.62 18.41
N ARG A 103 -0.34 4.80 19.20
CA ARG A 103 -1.41 3.92 18.70
C ARG A 103 -2.55 4.70 18.05
N PRO A 104 -3.22 5.68 18.69
CA PRO A 104 -4.30 6.43 18.04
C PRO A 104 -3.82 7.29 16.86
N MET A 105 -2.58 7.78 16.89
CA MET A 105 -1.99 8.46 15.73
C MET A 105 -1.83 7.52 14.54
N PHE A 106 -1.34 6.31 14.76
CA PHE A 106 -1.17 5.31 13.72
C PHE A 106 -2.52 4.80 13.20
N GLU A 107 -3.52 4.57 14.08
CA GLU A 107 -4.89 4.20 13.71
C GLU A 107 -5.52 5.20 12.72
N ASN A 108 -5.22 6.47 12.84
CA ASN A 108 -5.73 7.51 11.95
C ASN A 108 -4.96 7.64 10.62
N THR A 109 -3.71 7.19 10.56
CA THR A 109 -2.81 7.47 9.42
C THR A 109 -2.44 6.23 8.61
N TRP A 110 -2.59 5.03 9.14
CA TRP A 110 -2.08 3.80 8.51
C TRP A 110 -2.63 3.54 7.11
N SER A 111 -3.92 3.80 6.88
CA SER A 111 -4.55 3.57 5.58
C SER A 111 -4.00 4.51 4.49
N ALA A 112 -3.80 5.79 4.84
CA ALA A 112 -3.18 6.77 3.96
C ALA A 112 -1.71 6.41 3.67
N ASN A 113 -0.96 5.99 4.69
CA ASN A 113 0.42 5.55 4.54
C ASN A 113 0.52 4.32 3.63
N LEU A 114 -0.35 3.31 3.84
CA LEU A 114 -0.41 2.12 2.99
C LEU A 114 -0.69 2.47 1.52
N ALA A 115 -1.65 3.37 1.29
CA ALA A 115 -2.00 3.82 -0.06
C ALA A 115 -0.81 4.53 -0.73
N VAL A 116 -0.18 5.50 -0.06
CA VAL A 116 0.96 6.25 -0.59
C VAL A 116 2.14 5.33 -0.90
N PHE A 117 2.53 4.47 0.03
CA PHE A 117 3.65 3.54 -0.19
C PHE A 117 3.35 2.57 -1.35
N SER A 118 2.11 2.07 -1.44
CA SER A 118 1.72 1.15 -2.51
C SER A 118 1.75 1.81 -3.88
N VAL A 119 1.17 3.00 -4.01
CA VAL A 119 1.15 3.74 -5.28
C VAL A 119 2.56 4.11 -5.73
N LEU A 120 3.40 4.62 -4.82
CA LEU A 120 4.76 5.01 -5.15
C LEU A 120 5.63 3.81 -5.53
N LEU A 121 5.49 2.65 -4.87
CA LEU A 121 6.21 1.43 -5.26
C LEU A 121 5.75 0.88 -6.61
N GLU A 122 4.48 1.06 -6.96
CA GLU A 122 3.97 0.60 -8.25
C GLU A 122 4.44 1.50 -9.39
N GLU A 123 4.29 2.82 -9.24
CA GLU A 123 4.52 3.80 -10.31
C GLU A 123 5.98 4.21 -10.48
N SER A 124 6.78 4.21 -9.40
CA SER A 124 8.17 4.68 -9.43
C SER A 124 9.17 3.53 -9.55
N ASP A 125 10.19 3.76 -10.39
CA ASP A 125 11.39 2.92 -10.46
C ASP A 125 12.63 3.67 -9.88
N ASP A 126 12.43 4.83 -9.22
CA ASP A 126 13.49 5.57 -8.54
C ASP A 126 13.91 4.80 -7.26
N GLN A 127 15.20 4.49 -7.17
CA GLN A 127 15.76 3.72 -6.06
C GLN A 127 15.52 4.39 -4.70
N LYS A 128 15.66 5.71 -4.60
CA LYS A 128 15.48 6.44 -3.34
C LYS A 128 14.03 6.42 -2.86
N ILE A 129 13.09 6.54 -3.80
CA ILE A 129 11.66 6.43 -3.49
C ILE A 129 11.32 5.00 -3.06
N THR A 130 11.86 4.01 -3.75
CA THR A 130 11.70 2.59 -3.42
C THR A 130 12.21 2.29 -2.01
N GLU A 131 13.43 2.68 -1.69
CA GLU A 131 14.04 2.50 -0.36
C GLU A 131 13.18 3.16 0.73
N LEU A 132 12.75 4.40 0.53
CA LEU A 132 11.91 5.13 1.48
C LEU A 132 10.55 4.45 1.71
N CYS A 133 9.92 3.96 0.65
CA CYS A 133 8.64 3.25 0.75
C CYS A 133 8.79 1.93 1.49
N ILE A 134 9.84 1.15 1.19
CA ILE A 134 10.12 -0.12 1.85
C ILE A 134 10.42 0.10 3.33
N GLU A 135 11.22 1.12 3.67
CA GLU A 135 11.48 1.50 5.06
C GLU A 135 10.18 1.89 5.77
N GLY A 136 9.30 2.65 5.10
CA GLY A 136 7.97 2.99 5.58
C GLY A 136 7.12 1.74 5.87
N PHE A 137 7.10 0.75 4.97
CA PHE A 137 6.43 -0.54 5.19
C PHE A 137 6.99 -1.25 6.42
N MET A 138 8.31 -1.34 6.55
CA MET A 138 8.96 -2.01 7.68
C MET A 138 8.61 -1.34 9.02
N HIS A 139 8.64 -0.02 9.09
CA HIS A 139 8.26 0.72 10.29
C HIS A 139 6.77 0.56 10.63
N ALA A 140 5.89 0.61 9.63
CA ALA A 140 4.46 0.41 9.82
C ALA A 140 4.15 -1.00 10.35
N ILE A 141 4.83 -2.04 9.84
CA ILE A 141 4.69 -3.42 10.33
C ILE A 141 5.20 -3.55 11.76
N LYS A 142 6.32 -2.92 12.11
CA LYS A 142 6.85 -2.92 13.49
C LYS A 142 5.89 -2.25 14.46
N ILE A 143 5.38 -1.06 14.12
CA ILE A 143 4.43 -0.33 14.97
C ILE A 143 3.16 -1.15 15.16
N SER A 144 2.55 -1.63 14.08
CA SER A 144 1.33 -2.43 14.14
C SER A 144 1.53 -3.75 14.91
N GLY A 145 2.69 -4.39 14.76
CA GLY A 145 3.06 -5.59 15.49
C GLY A 145 3.21 -5.34 16.99
N PHE A 146 3.92 -4.27 17.37
CA PHE A 146 4.14 -3.89 18.76
C PHE A 146 2.83 -3.59 19.49
N TYR A 147 1.92 -2.85 18.87
CA TYR A 147 0.62 -2.48 19.43
C TYR A 147 -0.48 -3.54 19.23
N ASN A 148 -0.16 -4.72 18.67
CA ASN A 148 -1.11 -5.80 18.39
C ASN A 148 -2.27 -5.38 17.45
N MET A 149 -1.99 -4.51 16.51
CA MET A 149 -2.92 -4.04 15.48
C MET A 149 -2.88 -5.04 14.31
N ASN A 150 -3.68 -6.10 14.42
CA ASN A 150 -3.58 -7.26 13.54
C ASN A 150 -3.99 -6.94 12.10
N THR A 151 -5.07 -6.18 11.91
CA THR A 151 -5.60 -5.81 10.60
C THR A 151 -4.60 -4.97 9.81
N GLU A 152 -4.04 -3.96 10.46
CA GLU A 152 -3.07 -3.05 9.89
C GLU A 152 -1.78 -3.78 9.53
N ARG A 153 -1.26 -4.60 10.45
CA ARG A 153 -0.08 -5.44 10.19
C ARG A 153 -0.29 -6.35 8.99
N ASP A 154 -1.40 -7.10 8.98
CA ASP A 154 -1.68 -8.06 7.92
C ASP A 154 -1.86 -7.34 6.56
N ALA A 155 -2.43 -6.13 6.56
CA ALA A 155 -2.56 -5.29 5.37
C ALA A 155 -1.18 -4.87 4.81
N PHE A 156 -0.28 -4.37 5.67
CA PHE A 156 1.07 -3.98 5.24
C PHE A 156 1.90 -5.18 4.78
N VAL A 157 1.91 -6.30 5.52
CA VAL A 157 2.68 -7.50 5.15
C VAL A 157 2.16 -8.10 3.85
N SER A 158 0.83 -8.21 3.68
CA SER A 158 0.24 -8.73 2.45
C SER A 158 0.56 -7.85 1.23
N SER A 159 0.53 -6.53 1.41
CA SER A 159 0.88 -5.59 0.34
C SER A 159 2.36 -5.68 -0.03
N LEU A 160 3.26 -5.72 0.95
CA LEU A 160 4.69 -5.92 0.70
C LEU A 160 4.97 -7.24 -0.02
N SER A 161 4.29 -8.34 0.38
CA SER A 161 4.38 -9.63 -0.30
C SER A 161 3.92 -9.58 -1.76
N LYS A 162 2.88 -8.81 -2.09
CA LYS A 162 2.43 -8.61 -3.48
C LYS A 162 3.49 -7.91 -4.33
N PHE A 163 4.22 -6.94 -3.77
CA PHE A 163 5.27 -6.22 -4.48
C PHE A 163 6.52 -7.06 -4.76
N THR A 164 6.65 -8.24 -4.17
CA THR A 164 7.69 -9.21 -4.60
C THR A 164 7.47 -9.71 -6.02
N GLN A 165 6.22 -9.65 -6.52
CA GLN A 165 5.77 -10.11 -7.83
C GLN A 165 6.16 -11.55 -8.18
N ILE A 166 6.49 -12.37 -7.21
CA ILE A 166 6.81 -13.77 -7.42
C ILE A 166 5.50 -14.53 -7.65
N THR A 167 5.33 -15.04 -8.86
CA THR A 167 4.16 -15.85 -9.25
C THR A 167 4.60 -17.24 -9.69
N THR A 168 3.90 -18.26 -9.22
CA THR A 168 4.11 -19.65 -9.62
C THR A 168 3.24 -20.10 -10.78
N SER A 169 2.46 -19.18 -11.39
CA SER A 169 1.58 -19.50 -12.50
C SER A 169 2.38 -19.89 -13.73
N SER A 170 2.06 -21.02 -14.30
CA SER A 170 2.63 -21.62 -15.52
C SER A 170 2.27 -20.88 -16.81
N SER A 171 1.68 -19.69 -16.75
CA SER A 171 1.50 -18.84 -17.93
C SER A 171 2.86 -18.32 -18.37
N SER A 172 3.19 -18.56 -19.61
CA SER A 172 4.47 -18.35 -20.29
C SER A 172 5.02 -16.92 -20.31
N VAL A 173 4.49 -16.01 -19.51
CA VAL A 173 5.01 -14.66 -19.36
C VAL A 173 5.94 -14.66 -18.16
N VAL A 174 7.22 -14.91 -18.41
CA VAL A 174 8.28 -14.63 -17.44
C VAL A 174 8.28 -13.13 -17.22
N ARG A 175 7.69 -12.67 -16.11
CA ARG A 175 7.83 -11.28 -15.72
C ARG A 175 9.27 -11.07 -15.25
N GLU A 176 9.94 -10.11 -15.86
CA GLU A 176 11.25 -9.70 -15.42
C GLU A 176 11.16 -9.15 -13.99
N ILE A 177 11.93 -9.73 -13.07
CA ILE A 177 11.98 -9.28 -11.68
C ILE A 177 12.84 -8.03 -11.65
N LYS A 178 12.24 -6.89 -11.33
CA LYS A 178 12.92 -5.61 -11.17
C LYS A 178 13.69 -5.55 -9.84
N GLU A 179 14.68 -4.66 -9.75
CA GLU A 179 15.46 -4.43 -8.52
C GLU A 179 14.54 -4.13 -7.32
N LYS A 180 13.51 -3.29 -7.51
CA LYS A 180 12.53 -2.99 -6.45
C LYS A 180 11.81 -4.24 -5.90
N ASN A 181 11.58 -5.26 -6.72
CA ASN A 181 10.96 -6.50 -6.26
C ASN A 181 11.94 -7.32 -5.40
N LEU A 182 13.24 -7.31 -5.75
CA LEU A 182 14.28 -7.94 -4.92
C LEU A 182 14.42 -7.25 -3.57
N GLU A 183 14.35 -5.91 -3.53
CA GLU A 183 14.37 -5.16 -2.28
C GLU A 183 13.14 -5.48 -1.40
N CYS A 184 11.94 -5.65 -1.99
CA CYS A 184 10.77 -6.09 -1.25
C CYS A 184 10.95 -7.50 -0.66
N ILE A 185 11.59 -8.43 -1.40
CA ILE A 185 11.91 -9.77 -0.91
C ILE A 185 12.89 -9.68 0.28
N ARG A 186 13.98 -8.90 0.14
CA ARG A 186 14.95 -8.69 1.21
C ARG A 186 14.30 -8.11 2.46
N ALA A 187 13.44 -7.10 2.30
CA ALA A 187 12.69 -6.49 3.41
C ALA A 187 11.79 -7.50 4.12
N LEU A 188 11.07 -8.32 3.37
CA LEU A 188 10.18 -9.35 3.92
C LEU A 188 10.97 -10.40 4.73
N LEU A 189 12.13 -10.85 4.22
CA LEU A 189 13.02 -11.78 4.91
C LEU A 189 13.66 -11.15 6.15
N ASN A 190 14.04 -9.87 6.08
CA ASN A 190 14.55 -9.14 7.23
C ASN A 190 13.50 -9.02 8.34
N LEU A 191 12.25 -8.71 8.01
CA LEU A 191 11.14 -8.71 8.97
C LEU A 191 10.95 -10.08 9.62
N ALA A 192 11.03 -11.16 8.85
CA ALA A 192 10.93 -12.52 9.39
C ALA A 192 12.07 -12.82 10.36
N THR A 193 13.28 -12.35 10.07
CA THR A 193 14.47 -12.62 10.87
C THR A 193 14.50 -11.83 12.17
N TYR A 194 14.18 -10.53 12.11
CA TYR A 194 14.35 -9.63 13.26
C TYR A 194 13.05 -9.39 14.03
N ASP A 195 11.92 -9.39 13.35
CA ASP A 195 10.60 -9.03 13.91
C ASP A 195 9.60 -10.19 13.83
N GLY A 196 10.06 -11.44 13.62
CA GLY A 196 9.24 -12.63 13.41
C GLY A 196 8.19 -12.88 14.49
N ASN A 197 8.50 -12.53 15.76
CA ASN A 197 7.57 -12.66 16.89
C ASN A 197 6.31 -11.79 16.75
N TYR A 198 6.41 -10.69 16.02
CA TYR A 198 5.31 -9.76 15.80
C TYR A 198 4.46 -10.12 14.58
N LEU A 199 4.95 -10.97 13.68
CA LEU A 199 4.26 -11.32 12.43
C LEU A 199 3.01 -12.18 12.64
N ARG A 200 2.96 -13.06 13.63
CA ARG A 200 1.81 -13.93 13.96
C ARG A 200 1.18 -14.58 12.71
N SER A 201 -0.10 -14.23 12.40
CA SER A 201 -0.81 -14.70 11.20
C SER A 201 -0.13 -14.31 9.88
N SER A 202 0.56 -13.18 9.85
CA SER A 202 1.27 -12.70 8.67
C SER A 202 2.46 -13.56 8.25
N TRP A 203 2.89 -14.53 9.07
CA TRP A 203 3.86 -15.55 8.68
C TRP A 203 3.45 -16.30 7.42
N TYR A 204 2.15 -16.44 7.17
CA TYR A 204 1.65 -17.03 5.94
C TYR A 204 2.25 -16.37 4.69
N TYR A 205 2.28 -15.04 4.62
CA TYR A 205 2.80 -14.30 3.47
C TYR A 205 4.31 -14.47 3.30
N VAL A 206 5.05 -14.57 4.39
CA VAL A 206 6.50 -14.82 4.37
C VAL A 206 6.80 -16.22 3.84
N LEU A 207 6.12 -17.23 4.38
CA LEU A 207 6.31 -18.62 3.97
C LEU A 207 5.86 -18.86 2.53
N ASP A 208 4.77 -18.22 2.10
CA ASP A 208 4.32 -18.25 0.70
C ASP A 208 5.38 -17.66 -0.24
N CYS A 209 5.99 -16.53 0.14
CA CYS A 209 7.08 -15.92 -0.62
C CYS A 209 8.30 -16.87 -0.71
N ILE A 210 8.74 -17.43 0.42
CA ILE A 210 9.88 -18.37 0.46
C ILE A 210 9.59 -19.60 -0.40
N SER A 211 8.39 -20.18 -0.29
CA SER A 211 7.98 -21.34 -1.07
C SER A 211 8.00 -21.06 -2.58
N LYS A 212 7.58 -19.86 -2.98
CA LYS A 212 7.63 -19.42 -4.38
C LYS A 212 9.06 -19.23 -4.88
N ILE A 213 9.97 -18.68 -4.06
CA ILE A 213 11.39 -18.55 -4.38
C ILE A 213 12.02 -19.92 -4.58
N ASP A 214 11.78 -20.85 -3.65
CA ASP A 214 12.29 -22.22 -3.74
C ASP A 214 11.76 -22.92 -5.00
N PHE A 215 10.47 -22.79 -5.28
CA PHE A 215 9.88 -23.32 -6.51
C PHE A 215 10.57 -22.76 -7.77
N MET A 216 10.83 -21.46 -7.83
CA MET A 216 11.53 -20.82 -8.96
C MET A 216 12.97 -21.33 -9.07
N HIS A 217 13.67 -21.53 -7.95
CA HIS A 217 15.01 -22.08 -7.91
C HIS A 217 15.04 -23.52 -8.49
N VAL A 218 14.12 -24.36 -8.02
CA VAL A 218 13.98 -25.74 -8.51
C VAL A 218 13.68 -25.77 -10.01
N MET A 219 12.78 -24.90 -10.49
CA MET A 219 12.47 -24.80 -11.92
C MET A 219 13.67 -24.27 -12.74
N GLY A 220 14.40 -23.29 -12.22
CA GLY A 220 15.58 -22.70 -12.85
C GLY A 220 16.77 -23.67 -12.96
N THR A 221 16.92 -24.60 -12.02
CA THR A 221 17.94 -25.66 -12.05
C THR A 221 17.57 -26.83 -12.97
N GLY A 222 16.40 -26.79 -13.62
CA GLY A 222 15.90 -27.84 -14.50
C GLY A 222 15.39 -29.09 -13.76
N ALA A 223 15.20 -29.00 -12.45
CA ALA A 223 14.56 -30.06 -11.68
C ALA A 223 13.11 -30.21 -12.12
N ARG A 224 12.71 -31.45 -12.42
CA ARG A 224 11.35 -31.75 -12.88
C ARG A 224 10.37 -31.65 -11.71
N ARG A 225 9.14 -31.26 -12.00
CA ARG A 225 8.04 -31.31 -11.01
C ARG A 225 7.88 -32.74 -10.50
N ASP A 226 7.45 -32.91 -9.25
CA ASP A 226 7.15 -34.23 -8.67
C ASP A 226 6.25 -35.08 -9.58
N ALA A 227 5.25 -34.46 -10.22
CA ALA A 227 4.39 -35.13 -11.19
C ALA A 227 5.16 -35.73 -12.38
N ASP A 228 6.21 -35.08 -12.85
CA ASP A 228 7.06 -35.56 -13.95
C ASP A 228 7.98 -36.68 -13.47
N PHE A 229 8.43 -36.65 -12.21
CA PHE A 229 9.20 -37.70 -11.59
C PHE A 229 8.37 -38.98 -11.45
N PHE A 230 7.17 -38.90 -10.95
CA PHE A 230 6.22 -40.04 -10.86
C PHE A 230 5.83 -40.57 -12.25
N ASN A 231 5.65 -39.70 -13.23
CA ASN A 231 5.35 -40.11 -14.60
C ASN A 231 6.55 -40.73 -15.31
N ALA A 232 7.76 -40.25 -15.02
CA ALA A 232 9.00 -40.88 -15.53
C ALA A 232 9.19 -42.28 -14.97
N SER A 233 8.92 -42.49 -13.67
CA SER A 233 8.96 -43.81 -13.03
C SER A 233 7.93 -44.79 -13.63
N LYS A 234 6.69 -44.30 -13.91
CA LYS A 234 5.69 -45.10 -14.63
C LYS A 234 6.12 -45.47 -16.04
N ARG A 235 6.73 -44.54 -16.79
CA ARG A 235 7.24 -44.80 -18.17
C ARG A 235 8.41 -45.82 -18.18
N GLN A 236 9.25 -45.83 -17.14
CA GLN A 236 10.30 -46.82 -17.00
C GLN A 236 9.76 -48.20 -16.66
N MET A 237 8.75 -48.29 -15.77
CA MET A 237 8.07 -49.55 -15.45
C MET A 237 7.36 -50.14 -16.68
N THR A 238 6.65 -49.32 -17.47
CA THR A 238 5.99 -49.80 -18.69
C THR A 238 6.97 -50.23 -19.78
N LYS A 239 8.11 -49.52 -19.94
CA LYS A 239 9.17 -49.93 -20.89
C LYS A 239 9.83 -51.23 -20.47
N GLY A 240 10.08 -51.40 -19.16
CA GLY A 240 10.63 -52.65 -18.62
C GLY A 240 9.69 -53.85 -18.77
N ALA A 241 8.37 -53.64 -18.53
CA ALA A 241 7.34 -54.66 -18.74
C ALA A 241 7.19 -55.07 -20.20
N ASN A 242 7.17 -54.09 -21.13
CA ASN A 242 7.11 -54.39 -22.58
C ASN A 242 8.37 -55.09 -23.09
N ALA A 243 9.58 -54.71 -22.63
CA ALA A 243 10.82 -55.37 -23.01
C ALA A 243 10.89 -56.84 -22.50
N ASN A 244 10.34 -57.08 -21.30
CA ASN A 244 10.26 -58.46 -20.77
C ASN A 244 9.21 -59.30 -21.49
N MET A 245 8.11 -58.71 -21.92
CA MET A 245 7.06 -59.39 -22.70
C MET A 245 7.59 -59.71 -24.12
N GLN A 246 8.34 -58.84 -24.73
CA GLN A 246 8.96 -59.07 -26.04
C GLN A 246 10.02 -60.18 -26.00
N ARG A 247 10.87 -60.22 -24.96
CA ARG A 247 11.84 -61.31 -24.75
C ARG A 247 11.21 -62.67 -24.46
N LYS A 248 9.96 -62.67 -23.95
CA LYS A 248 9.23 -63.89 -23.72
C LYS A 248 8.60 -64.45 -25.00
N LEU A 249 8.16 -63.58 -25.90
CA LEU A 249 7.64 -63.94 -27.23
C LEU A 249 8.73 -64.41 -28.22
N GLU A 250 9.94 -63.96 -28.04
CA GLU A 250 11.10 -64.41 -28.86
C GLU A 250 11.69 -65.75 -28.41
N ARG A 251 11.20 -66.36 -27.31
CA ARG A 251 11.67 -67.65 -26.75
C ARG A 251 10.67 -68.77 -26.91
N GLU A 252 9.48 -68.51 -27.42
CA GLU A 252 8.50 -69.48 -27.86
C GLU A 252 8.54 -69.66 -29.38
#